data_623c7556dae0100d762e90d5cf124cb7
#
_entry.id   623c7556dae0100d762e90d5cf124cb7
#
_cell.length_a   1.000
_cell.length_b   1.000
_cell.length_c   1.000
_cell.angle_alpha   90.00
_cell.angle_beta   90.00
_cell.angle_gamma   90.00
#
_symmetry.space_group_name_H-M   'P 1'
#
loop_
_entity.id
_entity.type
_entity.pdbx_description
1 polymer ?
#
loop_
_entity_poly.entity_id
_entity_poly.type
_entity_poly.pdbx_seq_one_letter_code
_entity_poly.pdbx_strand_id
1 'polypeptide(L)'
;MEKSAIRMIAQMISLNRIEVLFLKQYYGGYSPKFYLRDMSNNSLKEIKIADKYEDDRFIHYYFNEIEIDFCRVYQIVDAYGLSETLQYSKLVYDEDFLNMNYYDGDDLGNNYHMEYTEFKVWTPTALEVKVLITKNDTTCSSNMKRLDKGVFYAKIEGDYDNCRYVYLVRHHDEYCFTVDPYAYSSSSNSQSSIIINLDKT
;
A
#
# COMPACT_ATOMS: atom_id res chain seq x y z
N MET A 1 -14.56 -17.40 -8.13
CA MET A 1 -13.16 -17.64 -7.75
C MET A 1 -13.16 -18.08 -6.30
N GLU A 2 -12.76 -19.29 -6.00
CA GLU A 2 -12.57 -19.73 -4.60
C GLU A 2 -11.51 -18.83 -3.98
N LYS A 3 -11.83 -18.18 -2.85
CA LYS A 3 -10.82 -17.50 -2.03
C LYS A 3 -9.80 -18.55 -1.63
N SER A 4 -8.56 -18.44 -2.10
CA SER A 4 -7.46 -19.28 -1.64
C SER A 4 -7.46 -19.26 -0.10
N ALA A 5 -7.47 -20.44 0.53
CA ALA A 5 -7.44 -20.50 1.99
C ALA A 5 -6.15 -19.81 2.48
N ILE A 6 -6.30 -18.84 3.38
CA ILE A 6 -5.18 -18.11 3.98
C ILE A 6 -4.28 -19.14 4.67
N ARG A 7 -3.05 -19.31 4.20
CA ARG A 7 -2.05 -20.24 4.77
C ARG A 7 -1.01 -19.50 5.60
N MET A 8 -0.69 -18.28 5.20
CA MET A 8 0.27 -17.40 5.84
C MET A 8 -0.25 -15.97 5.77
N ILE A 9 0.06 -15.16 6.77
CA ILE A 9 -0.11 -13.70 6.75
C ILE A 9 1.23 -13.12 7.15
N ALA A 10 1.77 -12.22 6.35
CA ALA A 10 3.04 -11.53 6.61
C ALA A 10 2.77 -10.04 6.82
N GLN A 11 3.16 -9.47 7.95
CA GLN A 11 2.87 -8.09 8.30
C GLN A 11 3.97 -7.44 9.11
N MET A 12 4.25 -6.19 8.83
CA MET A 12 5.04 -5.36 9.73
C MET A 12 4.18 -4.91 10.91
N ILE A 13 4.71 -5.04 12.11
CA ILE A 13 4.06 -4.65 13.37
C ILE A 13 4.76 -3.46 14.04
N SER A 14 5.97 -3.15 13.64
CA SER A 14 6.68 -1.91 13.92
C SER A 14 7.69 -1.65 12.79
N LEU A 15 8.39 -0.51 12.85
CA LEU A 15 9.30 -0.03 11.82
C LEU A 15 10.37 -1.06 11.39
N ASN A 16 10.79 -1.94 12.31
CA ASN A 16 11.85 -2.92 12.10
C ASN A 16 11.48 -4.36 12.50
N ARG A 17 10.17 -4.61 12.71
CA ARG A 17 9.70 -5.91 13.19
C ARG A 17 8.60 -6.47 12.31
N ILE A 18 8.80 -7.72 11.88
CA ILE A 18 7.82 -8.49 11.09
C ILE A 18 7.19 -9.55 12.00
N GLU A 19 5.89 -9.75 11.83
CA GLU A 19 5.14 -10.89 12.34
C GLU A 19 4.65 -11.72 11.15
N VAL A 20 4.85 -13.03 11.21
CA VAL A 20 4.31 -13.99 10.25
C VAL A 20 3.39 -14.95 11.00
N LEU A 21 2.10 -14.93 10.65
CA LEU A 21 1.12 -15.89 11.13
C LEU A 21 1.07 -17.05 10.16
N PHE A 22 1.41 -18.25 10.61
CA PHE A 22 1.48 -19.46 9.80
C PHE A 22 0.42 -20.45 10.24
N LEU A 23 -0.51 -20.79 9.34
CA LEU A 23 -1.67 -21.62 9.67
C LEU A 23 -1.23 -23.04 10.03
N LYS A 24 -1.65 -23.56 11.20
CA LYS A 24 -1.30 -24.91 11.69
C LYS A 24 -1.77 -26.03 10.76
N GLN A 25 -2.83 -25.82 9.99
CA GLN A 25 -3.31 -26.81 9.00
C GLN A 25 -2.33 -26.98 7.83
N TYR A 26 -1.39 -26.06 7.65
CA TYR A 26 -0.34 -26.14 6.63
C TYR A 26 0.99 -26.49 7.29
N TYR A 27 1.50 -27.71 7.05
CA TYR A 27 2.72 -28.28 7.67
C TYR A 27 2.79 -28.13 9.21
N GLY A 28 1.64 -28.24 9.92
CA GLY A 28 1.55 -28.05 11.36
C GLY A 28 1.84 -26.61 11.82
N GLY A 29 1.84 -25.64 10.90
CA GLY A 29 2.24 -24.26 11.19
C GLY A 29 3.76 -24.10 11.34
N TYR A 30 4.55 -25.08 10.91
CA TYR A 30 6.00 -25.08 11.10
C TYR A 30 6.75 -24.78 9.81
N SER A 31 7.64 -23.80 9.87
CA SER A 31 8.70 -23.59 8.88
C SER A 31 10.04 -23.40 9.58
N PRO A 32 11.10 -24.14 9.17
CA PRO A 32 12.43 -24.01 9.79
C PRO A 32 13.15 -22.72 9.41
N LYS A 33 12.76 -22.11 8.28
CA LYS A 33 13.39 -20.91 7.72
C LYS A 33 12.40 -20.03 7.01
N PHE A 34 12.69 -18.73 7.02
CA PHE A 34 11.97 -17.73 6.25
C PHE A 34 12.95 -16.82 5.51
N TYR A 35 12.47 -16.27 4.40
CA TYR A 35 13.23 -15.39 3.55
C TYR A 35 12.42 -14.14 3.24
N LEU A 36 13.08 -13.00 3.21
CA LEU A 36 12.57 -11.75 2.68
C LEU A 36 12.97 -11.65 1.21
N ARG A 37 11.99 -11.58 0.32
CA ARG A 37 12.19 -11.37 -1.12
C ARG A 37 11.87 -9.93 -1.48
N ASP A 38 12.83 -9.22 -2.08
CA ASP A 38 12.60 -7.93 -2.71
C ASP A 38 12.07 -8.14 -4.13
N MET A 39 10.83 -7.68 -4.39
CA MET A 39 10.17 -7.89 -5.68
C MET A 39 10.73 -6.99 -6.79
N SER A 40 11.53 -5.98 -6.48
CA SER A 40 12.14 -5.08 -7.47
C SER A 40 13.31 -5.73 -8.22
N ASN A 41 14.06 -6.60 -7.55
CA ASN A 41 15.28 -7.25 -8.07
C ASN A 41 15.30 -8.76 -7.87
N ASN A 42 14.23 -9.31 -7.28
CA ASN A 42 14.07 -10.72 -6.93
C ASN A 42 15.17 -11.28 -6.00
N SER A 43 15.87 -10.41 -5.24
CA SER A 43 16.83 -10.85 -4.24
C SER A 43 16.13 -11.53 -3.08
N LEU A 44 16.78 -12.56 -2.53
CA LEU A 44 16.27 -13.36 -1.43
C LEU A 44 17.27 -13.33 -0.28
N LYS A 45 16.82 -12.86 0.90
CA LYS A 45 17.62 -12.78 2.12
C LYS A 45 16.98 -13.63 3.20
N GLU A 46 17.72 -14.60 3.76
CA GLU A 46 17.26 -15.35 4.93
C GLU A 46 17.09 -14.39 6.12
N ILE A 47 15.94 -14.47 6.80
CA ILE A 47 15.64 -13.70 8.00
C ILE A 47 15.58 -14.63 9.20
N LYS A 48 16.21 -14.21 10.30
CA LYS A 48 16.34 -15.03 11.50
C LYS A 48 15.11 -14.93 12.38
N ILE A 49 14.52 -16.07 12.73
CA ILE A 49 13.44 -16.15 13.72
C ILE A 49 13.97 -15.66 15.07
N ALA A 50 13.38 -14.59 15.58
CA ALA A 50 13.73 -14.01 16.88
C ALA A 50 12.93 -14.62 18.03
N ASP A 51 11.65 -14.86 17.78
CA ASP A 51 10.72 -15.42 18.75
C ASP A 51 9.56 -16.10 18.04
N LYS A 52 8.81 -16.93 18.76
CA LYS A 52 7.56 -17.52 18.29
C LYS A 52 6.54 -17.66 19.39
N TYR A 53 5.27 -17.54 19.04
CA TYR A 53 4.13 -17.75 19.91
C TYR A 53 3.11 -18.63 19.16
N GLU A 54 2.35 -19.40 19.90
CA GLU A 54 1.34 -20.32 19.37
C GLU A 54 -0.03 -19.99 19.97
N ASP A 55 -1.02 -19.78 19.09
CA ASP A 55 -2.43 -19.74 19.45
C ASP A 55 -3.18 -20.97 18.94
N ASP A 56 -4.51 -21.00 18.99
CA ASP A 56 -5.32 -22.15 18.56
C ASP A 56 -5.19 -22.46 17.06
N ARG A 57 -4.97 -21.46 16.22
CA ARG A 57 -5.03 -21.57 14.76
C ARG A 57 -3.67 -21.40 14.09
N PHE A 58 -2.80 -20.53 14.66
CA PHE A 58 -1.58 -20.09 14.04
C PHE A 58 -0.37 -20.33 14.93
N ILE A 59 0.80 -20.47 14.30
CA ILE A 59 2.09 -20.21 14.92
C ILE A 59 2.53 -18.82 14.43
N HIS A 60 2.81 -17.93 15.36
CA HIS A 60 3.32 -16.58 15.12
C HIS A 60 4.84 -16.63 15.16
N TYR A 61 5.49 -16.20 14.09
CA TYR A 61 6.93 -16.03 14.03
C TYR A 61 7.27 -14.55 14.02
N TYR A 62 8.23 -14.15 14.83
CA TYR A 62 8.69 -12.76 14.93
C TYR A 62 10.10 -12.63 14.42
N PHE A 63 10.34 -11.57 13.66
CA PHE A 63 11.62 -11.21 13.07
C PHE A 63 11.93 -9.77 13.45
N ASN A 64 13.09 -9.55 14.06
CA ASN A 64 13.55 -8.24 14.52
C ASN A 64 14.68 -7.72 13.62
N GLU A 65 14.99 -6.44 13.73
CA GLU A 65 16.10 -5.78 13.01
C GLU A 65 15.98 -5.91 11.48
N ILE A 66 14.73 -5.85 10.99
CA ILE A 66 14.45 -5.91 9.55
C ILE A 66 14.43 -4.49 9.00
N GLU A 67 15.35 -4.20 8.10
CA GLU A 67 15.38 -2.95 7.34
C GLU A 67 14.55 -3.10 6.06
N ILE A 68 13.56 -2.21 5.88
CA ILE A 68 12.63 -2.17 4.75
C ILE A 68 12.74 -0.82 4.06
N ASP A 69 12.91 -0.85 2.75
CA ASP A 69 12.66 0.30 1.88
C ASP A 69 11.18 0.32 1.51
N PHE A 70 10.39 1.20 2.13
CA PHE A 70 8.93 1.29 1.90
C PHE A 70 8.57 1.72 0.47
N CYS A 71 9.52 2.13 -0.36
CA CYS A 71 9.29 2.36 -1.79
C CYS A 71 9.27 1.07 -2.62
N ARG A 72 9.47 -0.10 -1.99
CA ARG A 72 9.50 -1.42 -2.64
C ARG A 72 8.44 -2.34 -2.08
N VAL A 73 8.12 -3.37 -2.85
CA VAL A 73 7.24 -4.45 -2.43
C VAL A 73 8.07 -5.65 -2.03
N TYR A 74 7.76 -6.23 -0.89
CA TYR A 74 8.42 -7.42 -0.38
C TYR A 74 7.46 -8.59 -0.20
N GLN A 75 8.02 -9.79 -0.25
CA GLN A 75 7.32 -11.02 0.13
C GLN A 75 8.10 -11.74 1.22
N ILE A 76 7.37 -12.39 2.11
CA ILE A 76 7.93 -13.43 2.98
C ILE A 76 7.76 -14.77 2.28
N VAL A 77 8.85 -15.54 2.22
CA VAL A 77 8.87 -16.88 1.63
C VAL A 77 9.27 -17.86 2.71
N ASP A 78 8.52 -18.94 2.87
CA ASP A 78 8.85 -20.00 3.81
C ASP A 78 9.84 -21.03 3.21
N ALA A 79 10.27 -22.01 4.01
CA ALA A 79 11.18 -23.06 3.57
C ALA A 79 10.59 -23.99 2.50
N TYR A 80 9.27 -24.00 2.32
CA TYR A 80 8.55 -24.87 1.38
C TYR A 80 8.12 -24.15 0.10
N GLY A 81 8.48 -22.86 -0.02
CA GLY A 81 8.20 -22.04 -1.20
C GLY A 81 6.85 -21.33 -1.18
N LEU A 82 6.08 -21.42 -0.08
CA LEU A 82 4.91 -20.56 0.10
C LEU A 82 5.38 -19.12 0.26
N SER A 83 4.78 -18.20 -0.49
CA SER A 83 5.11 -16.78 -0.42
C SER A 83 3.87 -15.94 -0.16
N GLU A 84 4.03 -14.88 0.62
CA GLU A 84 2.98 -13.93 0.96
C GLU A 84 3.50 -12.51 0.93
N THR A 85 2.70 -11.58 0.40
CA THR A 85 3.08 -10.17 0.34
C THR A 85 3.15 -9.57 1.74
N LEU A 86 4.26 -8.88 2.04
CA LEU A 86 4.45 -8.19 3.30
C LEU A 86 3.54 -6.96 3.38
N GLN A 87 2.65 -6.94 4.37
CA GLN A 87 1.66 -5.90 4.58
C GLN A 87 2.16 -4.84 5.56
N TYR A 88 1.76 -3.59 5.36
CA TYR A 88 2.13 -2.44 6.20
C TYR A 88 0.96 -1.85 6.98
N SER A 89 -0.25 -2.42 6.84
CA SER A 89 -1.48 -1.84 7.42
C SER A 89 -1.43 -1.67 8.94
N LYS A 90 -0.72 -2.52 9.68
CA LYS A 90 -0.55 -2.37 11.14
C LYS A 90 0.37 -1.24 11.56
N LEU A 91 1.19 -0.70 10.67
CA LEU A 91 2.09 0.41 10.97
C LEU A 91 1.36 1.73 11.27
N VAL A 92 0.06 1.83 11.01
CA VAL A 92 -0.75 2.98 11.47
C VAL A 92 -0.82 3.12 12.99
N TYR A 93 -0.41 2.09 13.73
CA TYR A 93 -0.34 2.10 15.20
C TYR A 93 1.09 2.27 15.74
N ASP A 94 2.08 2.39 14.86
CA ASP A 94 3.49 2.56 15.22
C ASP A 94 3.86 4.05 15.12
N GLU A 95 4.15 4.67 16.28
CA GLU A 95 4.46 6.11 16.36
C GLU A 95 5.73 6.48 15.60
N ASP A 96 6.75 5.62 15.63
CA ASP A 96 8.02 5.88 14.93
C ASP A 96 7.79 5.87 13.42
N PHE A 97 6.98 4.92 12.91
CA PHE A 97 6.59 4.89 11.51
C PHE A 97 5.78 6.12 11.10
N LEU A 98 4.81 6.55 11.92
CA LEU A 98 4.01 7.73 11.64
C LEU A 98 4.86 9.00 11.65
N ASN A 99 5.77 9.15 12.63
CA ASN A 99 6.69 10.29 12.70
C ASN A 99 7.64 10.32 11.50
N MET A 100 8.17 9.18 11.08
CA MET A 100 9.03 9.07 9.90
C MET A 100 8.29 9.48 8.61
N ASN A 101 7.00 9.14 8.51
CA ASN A 101 6.16 9.41 7.36
C ASN A 101 5.30 10.68 7.52
N TYR A 102 5.51 11.48 8.56
CA TYR A 102 4.76 12.73 8.73
C TYR A 102 5.02 13.68 7.55
N TYR A 103 3.94 14.07 6.89
CA TYR A 103 3.96 15.00 5.77
C TYR A 103 3.31 16.32 6.17
N ASP A 104 4.06 17.40 6.05
CA ASP A 104 3.68 18.76 6.44
C ASP A 104 3.43 19.69 5.24
N GLY A 105 3.43 19.13 4.01
CA GLY A 105 3.12 19.89 2.79
C GLY A 105 1.63 20.23 2.68
N ASP A 106 1.35 21.35 2.02
CA ASP A 106 0.01 21.86 1.74
C ASP A 106 -0.50 21.55 0.31
N ASP A 107 0.19 20.63 -0.37
CA ASP A 107 0.01 20.32 -1.79
C ASP A 107 -0.60 18.92 -2.03
N LEU A 108 -1.28 18.33 -1.01
CA LEU A 108 -2.04 17.12 -1.17
C LEU A 108 -3.35 17.38 -1.92
N GLY A 109 -3.84 16.37 -2.66
CA GLY A 109 -5.01 16.47 -3.50
C GLY A 109 -4.66 16.55 -4.98
N ASN A 110 -5.56 17.18 -5.75
CA ASN A 110 -5.32 17.46 -7.16
C ASN A 110 -4.92 18.93 -7.35
N ASN A 111 -3.94 19.16 -8.22
CA ASN A 111 -3.54 20.49 -8.67
C ASN A 111 -3.71 20.55 -10.20
N TYR A 112 -4.75 21.24 -10.64
CA TYR A 112 -5.12 21.35 -12.04
C TYR A 112 -4.32 22.41 -12.76
N HIS A 113 -3.83 22.06 -13.95
CA HIS A 113 -3.33 22.96 -14.98
C HIS A 113 -3.99 22.58 -16.32
N MET A 114 -4.13 23.53 -17.24
CA MET A 114 -4.80 23.28 -18.52
C MET A 114 -4.12 22.18 -19.36
N GLU A 115 -2.80 22.02 -19.21
CA GLU A 115 -2.01 21.05 -19.97
C GLU A 115 -1.82 19.72 -19.21
N TYR A 116 -1.98 19.71 -17.90
CA TYR A 116 -1.81 18.53 -17.04
C TYR A 116 -2.53 18.69 -15.70
N THR A 117 -2.70 17.60 -15.00
CA THR A 117 -3.12 17.62 -13.59
C THR A 117 -2.13 16.82 -12.75
N GLU A 118 -1.71 17.36 -11.62
CA GLU A 118 -0.92 16.66 -10.63
C GLU A 118 -1.83 16.10 -9.54
N PHE A 119 -1.48 14.92 -9.05
CA PHE A 119 -2.19 14.24 -7.98
C PHE A 119 -1.19 13.86 -6.90
N LYS A 120 -1.50 14.20 -5.66
CA LYS A 120 -0.74 13.79 -4.48
C LYS A 120 -1.68 13.25 -3.41
N VAL A 121 -1.39 12.08 -2.89
CA VAL A 121 -2.11 11.50 -1.76
C VAL A 121 -1.15 10.91 -0.76
N TRP A 122 -1.38 11.19 0.52
CA TRP A 122 -0.63 10.62 1.61
C TRP A 122 -1.29 9.32 2.07
N THR A 123 -0.60 8.20 1.90
CA THR A 123 -1.04 6.87 2.33
C THR A 123 0.18 5.98 2.59
N PRO A 124 0.90 6.20 3.70
CA PRO A 124 2.21 5.60 3.94
C PRO A 124 2.21 4.07 4.04
N THR A 125 1.06 3.46 4.35
CA THR A 125 0.92 2.00 4.44
C THR A 125 0.50 1.33 3.13
N ALA A 126 0.25 2.10 2.06
CA ALA A 126 -0.10 1.54 0.76
C ALA A 126 1.13 0.94 0.06
N LEU A 127 0.94 -0.20 -0.59
CA LEU A 127 1.94 -0.84 -1.45
C LEU A 127 1.94 -0.22 -2.86
N GLU A 128 0.77 0.18 -3.33
CA GLU A 128 0.56 0.72 -4.67
C GLU A 128 -0.67 1.63 -4.69
N VAL A 129 -0.59 2.71 -5.46
CA VAL A 129 -1.72 3.61 -5.72
C VAL A 129 -1.82 3.88 -7.21
N LYS A 130 -3.05 3.86 -7.72
CA LYS A 130 -3.38 4.34 -9.07
C LYS A 130 -4.40 5.45 -8.96
N VAL A 131 -4.31 6.44 -9.83
CA VAL A 131 -5.38 7.40 -10.05
C VAL A 131 -6.18 6.98 -11.29
N LEU A 132 -7.51 6.97 -11.16
CA LEU A 132 -8.46 6.70 -12.24
C LEU A 132 -9.23 7.98 -12.52
N ILE A 133 -9.14 8.48 -13.75
CA ILE A 133 -9.83 9.70 -14.19
C ILE A 133 -10.89 9.30 -15.19
N THR A 134 -12.11 9.77 -14.99
CA THR A 134 -13.25 9.54 -15.90
C THR A 134 -13.63 10.83 -16.62
N LYS A 135 -13.46 10.84 -17.94
CA LYS A 135 -13.83 11.92 -18.86
C LYS A 135 -14.77 11.36 -19.93
N ASN A 136 -15.97 11.95 -20.09
CA ASN A 136 -16.94 11.50 -21.11
C ASN A 136 -17.18 9.98 -21.09
N ASP A 137 -17.43 9.41 -19.90
CA ASP A 137 -17.65 7.99 -19.62
C ASP A 137 -16.47 7.05 -19.98
N THR A 138 -15.35 7.61 -20.36
CA THR A 138 -14.10 6.86 -20.56
C THR A 138 -13.20 7.04 -19.34
N THR A 139 -12.74 5.93 -18.76
CA THR A 139 -11.83 5.94 -17.61
C THR A 139 -10.42 5.59 -18.06
N CYS A 140 -9.47 6.45 -17.76
CA CYS A 140 -8.04 6.17 -17.85
C CYS A 140 -7.46 5.90 -16.46
N SER A 141 -6.43 5.06 -16.41
CA SER A 141 -5.73 4.69 -15.16
C SER A 141 -4.25 4.98 -15.30
N SER A 142 -3.65 5.59 -14.27
CA SER A 142 -2.22 5.83 -14.18
C SER A 142 -1.67 5.38 -12.84
N ASN A 143 -0.51 4.70 -12.85
CA ASN A 143 0.20 4.37 -11.62
C ASN A 143 0.79 5.62 -11.00
N MET A 144 0.68 5.73 -9.68
CA MET A 144 1.32 6.80 -8.92
C MET A 144 2.67 6.32 -8.38
N LYS A 145 3.66 7.17 -8.45
CA LYS A 145 4.99 6.92 -7.89
C LYS A 145 4.98 7.22 -6.40
N ARG A 146 5.45 6.28 -5.59
CA ARG A 146 5.71 6.55 -4.17
C ARG A 146 6.93 7.47 -4.05
N LEU A 147 6.76 8.54 -3.30
CA LEU A 147 7.77 9.49 -2.88
C LEU A 147 8.13 9.25 -1.41
N ASP A 148 9.01 10.09 -0.88
CA ASP A 148 9.33 10.12 0.54
C ASP A 148 8.09 10.38 1.41
N LYS A 149 8.17 10.05 2.69
CA LYS A 149 7.12 10.25 3.70
C LYS A 149 5.76 9.59 3.35
N GLY A 150 5.75 8.57 2.49
CA GLY A 150 4.53 7.84 2.15
C GLY A 150 3.54 8.60 1.26
N VAL A 151 3.98 9.64 0.57
CA VAL A 151 3.21 10.37 -0.44
C VAL A 151 3.27 9.60 -1.76
N PHE A 152 2.14 9.52 -2.45
CA PHE A 152 2.08 9.03 -3.84
C PHE A 152 1.78 10.19 -4.78
N TYR A 153 2.45 10.23 -5.92
CA TYR A 153 2.40 11.30 -6.90
C TYR A 153 2.19 10.77 -8.32
N ALA A 154 1.34 11.45 -9.08
CA ALA A 154 1.25 11.30 -10.52
C ALA A 154 1.03 12.66 -11.20
N LYS A 155 1.61 12.83 -12.39
CA LYS A 155 1.33 13.92 -13.32
C LYS A 155 0.70 13.32 -14.58
N ILE A 156 -0.48 13.79 -14.93
CA ILE A 156 -1.26 13.28 -16.06
C ILE A 156 -1.46 14.41 -17.06
N GLU A 157 -0.92 14.24 -18.26
CA GLU A 157 -1.02 15.21 -19.34
C GLU A 157 -2.44 15.28 -19.90
N GLY A 158 -2.92 16.47 -20.17
CA GLY A 158 -4.22 16.79 -20.74
C GLY A 158 -5.09 17.67 -19.86
N ASP A 159 -6.14 18.23 -20.48
CA ASP A 159 -7.15 19.03 -19.78
C ASP A 159 -8.22 18.11 -19.16
N TYR A 160 -8.28 18.10 -17.84
CA TYR A 160 -9.21 17.32 -17.05
C TYR A 160 -10.14 18.17 -16.17
N ASP A 161 -10.31 19.47 -16.49
CA ASP A 161 -11.27 20.33 -15.77
C ASP A 161 -12.66 19.66 -15.74
N ASN A 162 -13.32 19.67 -14.56
CA ASN A 162 -14.61 19.04 -14.30
C ASN A 162 -14.66 17.50 -14.48
N CYS A 163 -13.52 16.83 -14.64
CA CYS A 163 -13.49 15.36 -14.69
C CYS A 163 -13.57 14.76 -13.28
N ARG A 164 -14.18 13.57 -13.21
CA ARG A 164 -14.23 12.78 -11.97
C ARG A 164 -12.98 11.93 -11.83
N TYR A 165 -12.52 11.73 -10.61
CA TYR A 165 -11.44 10.80 -10.31
C TYR A 165 -11.63 10.09 -8.98
N VAL A 166 -10.95 8.93 -8.85
CA VAL A 166 -10.82 8.16 -7.62
C VAL A 166 -9.42 7.57 -7.54
N TYR A 167 -8.98 7.21 -6.35
CA TYR A 167 -7.79 6.40 -6.18
C TYR A 167 -8.15 4.93 -6.06
N LEU A 168 -7.27 4.08 -6.57
CA LEU A 168 -7.27 2.64 -6.39
C LEU A 168 -6.04 2.29 -5.57
N VAL A 169 -6.23 1.93 -4.31
CA VAL A 169 -5.18 1.75 -3.32
C VAL A 169 -5.04 0.28 -2.98
N ARG A 170 -3.79 -0.22 -2.95
CA ARG A 170 -3.47 -1.60 -2.56
C ARG A 170 -2.68 -1.61 -1.26
N HIS A 171 -3.21 -2.26 -0.22
CA HIS A 171 -2.53 -2.48 1.06
C HIS A 171 -1.97 -3.91 1.22
N HIS A 172 -2.54 -4.88 0.50
CA HIS A 172 -2.10 -6.27 0.40
C HIS A 172 -2.49 -6.82 -0.98
N ASP A 173 -3.26 -7.89 -1.09
CA ASP A 173 -3.62 -8.49 -2.39
C ASP A 173 -4.83 -7.85 -3.06
N GLU A 174 -5.62 -7.08 -2.33
CA GLU A 174 -6.83 -6.46 -2.84
C GLU A 174 -6.65 -4.95 -3.06
N TYR A 175 -7.27 -4.45 -4.12
CA TYR A 175 -7.40 -3.03 -4.38
C TYR A 175 -8.73 -2.50 -3.84
N CYS A 176 -8.68 -1.35 -3.19
CA CYS A 176 -9.85 -0.63 -2.69
C CYS A 176 -9.98 0.71 -3.41
N PHE A 177 -11.18 1.01 -3.91
CA PHE A 177 -11.48 2.35 -4.40
C PHE A 177 -11.67 3.31 -3.22
N THR A 178 -11.09 4.49 -3.34
CA THR A 178 -11.27 5.56 -2.36
C THR A 178 -11.35 6.91 -3.06
N VAL A 179 -12.17 7.81 -2.49
CA VAL A 179 -12.19 9.21 -2.87
C VAL A 179 -10.95 9.91 -2.30
N ASP A 180 -10.57 11.02 -2.91
CA ASP A 180 -9.48 11.83 -2.41
C ASP A 180 -9.91 12.61 -1.15
N PRO A 181 -9.30 12.38 0.01
CA PRO A 181 -9.64 13.11 1.23
C PRO A 181 -9.25 14.60 1.18
N TYR A 182 -8.41 14.99 0.23
CA TYR A 182 -7.91 16.35 0.03
C TYR A 182 -8.55 17.07 -1.16
N ALA A 183 -9.58 16.49 -1.78
CA ALA A 183 -10.25 17.07 -2.93
C ALA A 183 -11.04 18.33 -2.56
N TYR A 184 -10.93 19.38 -3.36
CA TYR A 184 -11.74 20.59 -3.22
C TYR A 184 -13.22 20.36 -3.52
N SER A 185 -13.56 19.34 -4.29
CA SER A 185 -14.93 19.00 -4.67
C SER A 185 -15.15 17.51 -4.86
N SER A 186 -16.38 17.08 -4.61
CA SER A 186 -16.81 15.70 -4.80
C SER A 186 -18.13 15.64 -5.58
N SER A 187 -18.43 14.47 -6.17
CA SER A 187 -19.72 14.20 -6.78
C SER A 187 -20.85 14.23 -5.74
N SER A 188 -22.10 14.49 -6.20
CA SER A 188 -23.27 14.62 -5.33
C SER A 188 -23.52 13.41 -4.41
N ASN A 189 -23.04 12.23 -4.76
CA ASN A 189 -23.11 11.01 -3.95
C ASN A 189 -21.82 10.66 -3.23
N SER A 190 -20.81 11.55 -3.25
CA SER A 190 -19.49 11.36 -2.62
C SER A 190 -18.76 10.09 -3.07
N GLN A 191 -19.04 9.56 -4.25
CA GLN A 191 -18.39 8.36 -4.79
C GLN A 191 -17.17 8.67 -5.64
N SER A 192 -16.93 9.93 -5.97
CA SER A 192 -15.74 10.39 -6.69
C SER A 192 -15.41 11.82 -6.33
N SER A 193 -14.15 12.15 -6.44
CA SER A 193 -13.64 13.53 -6.37
C SER A 193 -13.73 14.19 -7.74
N ILE A 194 -13.75 15.53 -7.79
CA ILE A 194 -13.84 16.31 -9.03
C ILE A 194 -12.61 17.20 -9.13
N ILE A 195 -11.99 17.20 -10.30
CA ILE A 195 -10.90 18.12 -10.65
C ILE A 195 -11.52 19.49 -10.97
N ILE A 196 -11.07 20.54 -10.30
CA ILE A 196 -11.60 21.89 -10.48
C ILE A 196 -10.48 22.83 -10.86
N ASN A 197 -10.74 23.65 -11.88
CA ASN A 197 -9.93 24.83 -12.16
C ASN A 197 -10.27 25.95 -11.18
N LEU A 198 -9.41 26.15 -10.16
CA LEU A 198 -9.60 27.19 -9.14
C LEU A 198 -9.47 28.60 -9.69
N ASP A 199 -8.82 28.83 -10.84
CA ASP A 199 -8.72 30.16 -11.48
C ASP A 199 -10.06 30.64 -12.06
N LYS A 200 -11.05 29.74 -12.18
CA LYS A 200 -12.40 30.06 -12.69
C LYS A 200 -13.42 30.26 -11.56
N THR A 201 -13.01 30.07 -10.32
CA THR A 201 -13.86 30.28 -9.13
C THR A 201 -13.49 31.58 -8.46
#